data_823838242851efa584fa516929acb6d3
#
_entry.id   823838242851efa584fa516929acb6d3
#
_cell.length_a   1.000
_cell.length_b   1.000
_cell.length_c   1.000
_cell.angle_alpha   90.00
_cell.angle_beta   90.00
_cell.angle_gamma   90.00
#
_symmetry.space_group_name_H-M   'P 1'
#
loop_
_entity.id
_entity.type
_entity.pdbx_description
1 polymer ?
#
loop_
_entity_poly.entity_id
_entity_poly.type
_entity_poly.pdbx_seq_one_letter_code
_entity_poly.pdbx_strand_id
1 'polypeptide(L)'
;MYKRQILKDAPKINNYISNSSKVLLDEIMKTFSSECNIQIDSSLVRGLDYYTGFVFEAISDDLGAQNADLGGGRYDNLCSQLGGKNLPAIGMAIGLERLSTLVNAEEASNKLLSFIILSEKINPKAYKIAHDLRLLNENVKIDIQLSEASLKSKLRRASKDYADYALILGDQELKSETVIVKSLKESNSEQKSMSIDELNGFISAIS
;
A
#
# COMPACT_ATOMS: atom_id res chain seq x y z
N MET A 1 2.23 -30.60 -25.40
CA MET A 1 0.85 -30.45 -25.97
C MET A 1 -0.24 -30.90 -24.99
N TYR A 2 -0.07 -32.00 -24.25
CA TYR A 2 -1.05 -32.52 -23.27
C TYR A 2 -1.39 -31.62 -22.06
N LYS A 3 -0.44 -30.88 -21.53
CA LYS A 3 -0.68 -30.01 -20.35
C LYS A 3 -1.74 -28.93 -20.59
N ARG A 4 -1.81 -28.34 -21.78
CA ARG A 4 -2.79 -27.30 -22.11
C ARG A 4 -4.23 -27.81 -22.23
N GLN A 5 -4.43 -29.09 -22.62
CA GLN A 5 -5.75 -29.69 -22.69
C GLN A 5 -6.34 -30.01 -21.32
N ILE A 6 -5.50 -30.49 -20.38
CA ILE A 6 -5.91 -30.77 -19.00
C ILE A 6 -6.33 -29.49 -18.28
N LEU A 7 -5.66 -28.37 -18.54
CA LEU A 7 -5.97 -27.08 -17.91
C LEU A 7 -7.29 -26.46 -18.38
N LYS A 8 -7.78 -26.82 -19.59
CA LYS A 8 -9.06 -26.30 -20.10
C LYS A 8 -10.27 -26.76 -19.29
N ASP A 9 -10.22 -27.99 -18.77
CA ASP A 9 -11.30 -28.62 -18.00
C ASP A 9 -11.07 -28.57 -16.47
N ALA A 10 -9.98 -27.90 -16.05
CA ALA A 10 -9.66 -27.77 -14.62
C ALA A 10 -10.68 -26.87 -13.93
N PRO A 11 -11.11 -27.23 -12.70
CA PRO A 11 -12.01 -26.39 -11.92
C PRO A 11 -11.39 -25.01 -11.66
N LYS A 12 -12.15 -23.96 -11.92
CA LYS A 12 -11.68 -22.60 -11.65
C LYS A 12 -11.81 -22.30 -10.17
N ILE A 13 -10.73 -21.86 -9.52
CA ILE A 13 -10.68 -21.58 -8.08
C ILE A 13 -11.76 -20.56 -7.65
N ASN A 14 -12.10 -19.61 -8.51
CA ASN A 14 -13.14 -18.60 -8.25
C ASN A 14 -14.53 -19.18 -7.92
N ASN A 15 -14.80 -20.44 -8.29
CA ASN A 15 -16.05 -21.12 -7.96
C ASN A 15 -16.05 -21.66 -6.52
N TYR A 16 -14.92 -21.71 -5.86
CA TYR A 16 -14.73 -22.34 -4.55
C TYR A 16 -14.31 -21.35 -3.45
N ILE A 17 -14.04 -20.11 -3.79
CA ILE A 17 -13.69 -19.09 -2.80
C ILE A 17 -14.90 -18.66 -1.97
N SER A 18 -14.68 -18.31 -0.72
CA SER A 18 -15.72 -17.84 0.20
C SER A 18 -16.32 -16.50 -0.23
N ASN A 19 -17.53 -16.19 0.24
CA ASN A 19 -18.13 -14.89 -0.01
C ASN A 19 -17.30 -13.73 0.58
N SER A 20 -16.65 -13.94 1.74
CA SER A 20 -15.76 -12.94 2.34
C SER A 20 -14.53 -12.67 1.46
N SER A 21 -13.96 -13.72 0.84
CA SER A 21 -12.85 -13.55 -0.11
C SER A 21 -13.27 -12.80 -1.38
N LYS A 22 -14.50 -13.02 -1.86
CA LYS A 22 -15.04 -12.27 -3.01
C LYS A 22 -15.20 -10.79 -2.68
N VAL A 23 -15.78 -10.47 -1.53
CA VAL A 23 -15.94 -9.09 -1.06
C VAL A 23 -14.57 -8.40 -0.94
N LEU A 24 -13.58 -9.07 -0.35
CA LEU A 24 -12.22 -8.51 -0.23
C LEU A 24 -11.58 -8.25 -1.60
N LEU A 25 -11.71 -9.17 -2.56
CA LEU A 25 -11.20 -8.95 -3.92
C LEU A 25 -11.89 -7.78 -4.61
N ASP A 26 -13.22 -7.66 -4.46
CA ASP A 26 -13.97 -6.53 -5.00
C ASP A 26 -13.55 -5.19 -4.38
N GLU A 27 -13.26 -5.16 -3.09
CA GLU A 27 -12.73 -3.98 -2.40
C GLU A 27 -11.33 -3.59 -2.91
N ILE A 28 -10.43 -4.58 -3.07
CA ILE A 28 -9.10 -4.36 -3.66
C ILE A 28 -9.25 -3.79 -5.08
N MET A 29 -10.07 -4.41 -5.91
CA MET A 29 -10.30 -3.93 -7.27
C MET A 29 -10.83 -2.49 -7.30
N LYS A 30 -11.82 -2.16 -6.48
CA LYS A 30 -12.38 -0.80 -6.40
C LYS A 30 -11.38 0.23 -5.90
N THR A 31 -10.49 -0.17 -4.99
CA THR A 31 -9.54 0.75 -4.36
C THR A 31 -8.38 1.09 -5.31
N PHE A 32 -7.90 0.11 -6.08
CA PHE A 32 -6.66 0.26 -6.83
C PHE A 32 -6.81 0.27 -8.36
N SER A 33 -8.01 -0.02 -8.91
CA SER A 33 -8.20 -0.09 -10.37
C SER A 33 -8.02 1.23 -11.11
N SER A 34 -8.12 2.36 -10.40
CA SER A 34 -7.82 3.67 -10.99
C SER A 34 -6.32 3.97 -11.06
N GLU A 35 -5.51 3.26 -10.29
CA GLU A 35 -4.08 3.50 -10.12
C GLU A 35 -3.23 2.45 -10.84
N CYS A 36 -3.73 1.23 -10.92
CA CYS A 36 -3.03 0.10 -11.50
C CYS A 36 -3.94 -0.68 -12.45
N ASN A 37 -3.37 -1.24 -13.51
CA ASN A 37 -4.07 -2.20 -14.35
C ASN A 37 -4.16 -3.55 -13.62
N ILE A 38 -5.22 -3.75 -12.85
CA ILE A 38 -5.42 -4.97 -12.06
C ILE A 38 -6.31 -5.94 -12.84
N GLN A 39 -5.87 -7.19 -12.93
CA GLN A 39 -6.63 -8.28 -13.55
C GLN A 39 -6.75 -9.46 -12.59
N ILE A 40 -7.93 -10.08 -12.53
CA ILE A 40 -8.12 -11.30 -11.77
C ILE A 40 -7.79 -12.48 -12.67
N ASP A 41 -6.72 -13.20 -12.31
CA ASP A 41 -6.33 -14.44 -12.97
C ASP A 41 -6.57 -15.65 -12.04
N SER A 42 -7.55 -16.48 -12.39
CA SER A 42 -7.89 -17.70 -11.65
C SER A 42 -6.86 -18.82 -11.84
N SER A 43 -5.90 -18.66 -12.72
CA SER A 43 -4.82 -19.62 -12.97
C SER A 43 -3.51 -19.26 -12.23
N LEU A 44 -3.44 -18.10 -11.60
CA LEU A 44 -2.27 -17.68 -10.86
C LEU A 44 -2.02 -18.60 -9.66
N VAL A 45 -0.89 -19.27 -9.65
CA VAL A 45 -0.44 -20.15 -8.56
C VAL A 45 0.95 -19.74 -8.12
N ARG A 46 1.12 -19.55 -6.80
CA ARG A 46 2.44 -19.34 -6.20
C ARG A 46 2.97 -20.67 -5.62
N GLY A 47 4.29 -20.88 -5.76
CA GLY A 47 4.94 -22.13 -5.35
C GLY A 47 5.13 -22.30 -3.83
N LEU A 48 4.48 -21.49 -3.00
CA LEU A 48 4.58 -21.51 -1.53
C LEU A 48 3.20 -21.83 -0.94
N ASP A 49 3.16 -22.74 0.01
CA ASP A 49 1.92 -23.32 0.58
C ASP A 49 1.41 -22.58 1.82
N TYR A 50 2.11 -21.53 2.29
CA TYR A 50 1.69 -20.75 3.45
C TYR A 50 0.64 -19.67 3.15
N TYR A 51 0.32 -19.42 1.90
CA TYR A 51 -0.71 -18.41 1.55
C TYR A 51 -2.11 -18.88 1.96
N THR A 52 -2.87 -17.98 2.59
CA THR A 52 -4.21 -18.27 3.15
C THR A 52 -5.34 -17.46 2.51
N GLY A 53 -5.02 -16.53 1.63
CA GLY A 53 -5.98 -15.65 0.98
C GLY A 53 -5.60 -15.39 -0.48
N PHE A 54 -5.66 -14.13 -0.89
CA PHE A 54 -5.26 -13.75 -2.23
C PHE A 54 -3.74 -13.79 -2.39
N VAL A 55 -3.32 -14.07 -3.62
CA VAL A 55 -1.94 -13.93 -4.09
C VAL A 55 -1.91 -12.93 -5.23
N PHE A 56 -0.78 -12.29 -5.46
CA PHE A 56 -0.62 -11.31 -6.53
C PHE A 56 0.77 -11.39 -7.15
N GLU A 57 0.86 -10.93 -8.39
CA GLU A 57 2.10 -10.68 -9.12
C GLU A 57 2.02 -9.31 -9.78
N ALA A 58 3.14 -8.60 -9.84
CA ALA A 58 3.31 -7.48 -10.74
C ALA A 58 4.08 -7.95 -11.98
N ILE A 59 3.58 -7.56 -13.14
CA ILE A 59 4.08 -7.99 -14.44
C ILE A 59 4.49 -6.74 -15.21
N SER A 60 5.69 -6.78 -15.82
CA SER A 60 6.14 -5.75 -16.75
C SER A 60 6.45 -6.39 -18.10
N ASP A 61 5.95 -5.80 -19.17
CA ASP A 61 6.23 -6.26 -20.55
C ASP A 61 7.69 -5.99 -20.94
N ASP A 62 8.37 -5.08 -20.28
CA ASP A 62 9.77 -4.71 -20.54
C ASP A 62 10.78 -5.79 -20.12
N LEU A 63 10.35 -6.80 -19.36
CA LEU A 63 11.19 -7.88 -18.85
C LEU A 63 11.19 -9.15 -19.67
N GLY A 64 10.52 -9.17 -20.81
CA GLY A 64 10.50 -10.29 -21.75
C GLY A 64 9.72 -11.50 -21.27
N ALA A 65 10.20 -12.74 -21.53
CA ALA A 65 9.43 -13.97 -21.36
C ALA A 65 9.13 -14.37 -19.89
N GLN A 66 9.87 -13.82 -18.93
CA GLN A 66 9.63 -13.98 -17.50
C GLN A 66 9.31 -12.61 -16.89
N ASN A 67 8.12 -12.13 -17.21
CA ASN A 67 7.68 -10.75 -16.95
C ASN A 67 7.22 -10.45 -15.53
N ALA A 68 7.22 -11.42 -14.61
CA ALA A 68 6.88 -11.19 -13.20
C ALA A 68 8.10 -10.71 -12.41
N ASP A 69 8.03 -9.48 -11.89
CA ASP A 69 9.08 -8.87 -11.07
C ASP A 69 8.89 -9.06 -9.60
N LEU A 70 7.63 -9.04 -9.20
CA LEU A 70 7.21 -9.01 -7.82
C LEU A 70 6.10 -10.04 -7.63
N GLY A 71 6.12 -10.72 -6.51
CA GLY A 71 5.04 -11.62 -6.15
C GLY A 71 4.84 -11.68 -4.66
N GLY A 72 3.60 -11.82 -4.24
CA GLY A 72 3.22 -11.84 -2.84
C GLY A 72 1.83 -12.38 -2.59
N GLY A 73 1.37 -12.19 -1.35
CA GLY A 73 0.03 -12.61 -0.94
C GLY A 73 -0.17 -12.51 0.56
N ARG A 74 -1.36 -12.88 0.99
CA ARG A 74 -1.76 -12.94 2.39
C ARG A 74 -1.42 -14.30 3.02
N TYR A 75 -0.89 -14.29 4.24
CA TYR A 75 -0.49 -15.50 4.97
C TYR A 75 -0.73 -15.34 6.48
N ASP A 76 -1.94 -15.67 6.94
CA ASP A 76 -2.38 -15.45 8.32
C ASP A 76 -1.79 -16.46 9.32
N ASN A 77 -1.41 -17.64 8.86
CA ASN A 77 -1.00 -18.74 9.73
C ASN A 77 0.52 -18.87 9.91
N LEU A 78 1.32 -18.18 9.09
CA LEU A 78 2.78 -18.38 9.06
C LEU A 78 3.42 -18.04 10.41
N CYS A 79 3.00 -16.95 11.04
CA CYS A 79 3.56 -16.53 12.32
C CYS A 79 3.30 -17.59 13.42
N SER A 80 2.09 -18.14 13.48
CA SER A 80 1.75 -19.20 14.45
C SER A 80 2.46 -20.53 14.16
N GLN A 81 2.65 -20.88 12.89
CA GLN A 81 3.44 -22.08 12.50
C GLN A 81 4.90 -21.97 12.94
N LEU A 82 5.45 -20.77 13.01
CA LEU A 82 6.80 -20.49 13.50
C LEU A 82 6.87 -20.28 15.02
N GLY A 83 5.80 -20.60 15.77
CA GLY A 83 5.75 -20.48 17.23
C GLY A 83 5.39 -19.09 17.75
N GLY A 84 5.00 -18.16 16.89
CA GLY A 84 4.52 -16.83 17.25
C GLY A 84 3.00 -16.78 17.52
N LYS A 85 2.47 -15.56 17.64
CA LYS A 85 1.02 -15.32 17.77
C LYS A 85 0.32 -15.53 16.43
N ASN A 86 -0.98 -15.85 16.47
CA ASN A 86 -1.81 -15.85 15.27
C ASN A 86 -2.10 -14.40 14.85
N LEU A 87 -1.39 -13.94 13.84
CA LEU A 87 -1.49 -12.57 13.31
C LEU A 87 -1.66 -12.63 11.80
N PRO A 88 -2.65 -11.92 11.24
CA PRO A 88 -2.76 -11.79 9.81
C PRO A 88 -1.55 -11.04 9.25
N ALA A 89 -1.04 -11.52 8.14
CA ALA A 89 0.09 -10.90 7.48
C ALA A 89 -0.05 -10.91 5.97
N ILE A 90 0.55 -9.92 5.34
CA ILE A 90 0.72 -9.80 3.89
C ILE A 90 2.18 -9.46 3.62
N GLY A 91 2.72 -9.98 2.55
CA GLY A 91 4.08 -9.66 2.14
C GLY A 91 4.33 -9.95 0.68
N MET A 92 5.46 -9.49 0.21
CA MET A 92 5.90 -9.66 -1.16
C MET A 92 7.41 -9.85 -1.23
N ALA A 93 7.87 -10.44 -2.32
CA ALA A 93 9.28 -10.52 -2.70
C ALA A 93 9.46 -9.87 -4.07
N ILE A 94 10.58 -9.18 -4.26
CA ILE A 94 10.92 -8.47 -5.48
C ILE A 94 12.29 -8.97 -5.95
N GLY A 95 12.45 -9.19 -7.25
CA GLY A 95 13.75 -9.43 -7.86
C GLY A 95 14.50 -8.12 -8.06
N LEU A 96 15.41 -7.77 -7.12
CA LEU A 96 16.13 -6.50 -7.17
C LEU A 96 16.93 -6.29 -8.46
N GLU A 97 17.56 -7.34 -8.97
CA GLU A 97 18.30 -7.29 -10.23
C GLU A 97 17.41 -6.96 -11.42
N ARG A 98 16.19 -7.50 -11.43
CA ARG A 98 15.19 -7.20 -12.45
C ARG A 98 14.65 -5.79 -12.32
N LEU A 99 14.25 -5.41 -11.10
CA LEU A 99 13.75 -4.07 -10.83
C LEU A 99 14.79 -3.01 -11.22
N SER A 100 16.08 -3.24 -10.95
CA SER A 100 17.15 -2.31 -11.30
C SER A 100 17.30 -2.07 -12.80
N THR A 101 16.83 -2.99 -13.66
CA THR A 101 16.84 -2.77 -15.12
C THR A 101 15.71 -1.87 -15.61
N LEU A 102 14.66 -1.69 -14.80
CA LEU A 102 13.49 -0.88 -15.12
C LEU A 102 13.56 0.54 -14.53
N VAL A 103 14.38 0.74 -13.52
CA VAL A 103 14.42 1.99 -12.74
C VAL A 103 15.70 2.75 -13.02
N ASN A 104 15.58 4.01 -13.43
CA ASN A 104 16.67 4.98 -13.36
C ASN A 104 16.65 5.56 -11.95
N ALA A 105 17.57 5.14 -11.08
CA ALA A 105 17.64 5.63 -9.72
C ALA A 105 18.23 7.04 -9.67
N GLU A 106 17.41 8.01 -9.26
CA GLU A 106 17.85 9.33 -8.81
C GLU A 106 18.00 9.33 -7.29
N GLU A 107 18.87 10.19 -6.74
CA GLU A 107 18.99 10.33 -5.28
C GLU A 107 17.69 10.84 -4.68
N ALA A 108 17.04 10.02 -3.86
CA ALA A 108 15.78 10.37 -3.21
C ALA A 108 16.00 11.40 -2.09
N SER A 109 15.10 12.37 -1.96
CA SER A 109 15.05 13.29 -0.82
C SER A 109 14.97 12.54 0.51
N ASN A 110 15.55 13.12 1.55
CA ASN A 110 15.55 12.60 2.90
C ASN A 110 14.31 13.02 3.73
N LYS A 111 13.32 13.69 3.14
CA LYS A 111 12.12 14.13 3.86
C LYS A 111 11.15 12.98 4.08
N LEU A 112 10.71 12.83 5.32
CA LEU A 112 9.71 11.84 5.71
C LEU A 112 8.45 12.53 6.24
N LEU A 113 7.31 12.23 5.62
CA LEU A 113 5.98 12.65 6.07
C LEU A 113 5.24 11.47 6.67
N SER A 114 4.72 11.60 7.88
CA SER A 114 3.89 10.58 8.51
C SER A 114 2.41 10.90 8.29
N PHE A 115 1.72 10.09 7.49
CA PHE A 115 0.30 10.26 7.20
C PHE A 115 -0.54 9.50 8.23
N ILE A 116 -1.18 10.24 9.11
CA ILE A 116 -1.94 9.75 10.25
C ILE A 116 -3.43 9.75 9.90
N ILE A 117 -4.02 8.56 9.81
CA ILE A 117 -5.44 8.35 9.58
C ILE A 117 -6.13 8.13 10.92
N LEU A 118 -7.22 8.87 11.21
CA LEU A 118 -7.93 8.82 12.49
C LEU A 118 -9.14 7.88 12.51
N SER A 119 -9.59 7.40 11.36
CA SER A 119 -10.76 6.52 11.23
C SER A 119 -10.54 5.49 10.13
N GLU A 120 -10.81 4.22 10.42
CA GLU A 120 -10.68 3.14 9.42
C GLU A 120 -11.66 3.29 8.26
N LYS A 121 -12.81 3.92 8.49
CA LYS A 121 -13.85 4.12 7.46
C LYS A 121 -13.36 4.95 6.28
N ILE A 122 -12.34 5.78 6.49
CA ILE A 122 -11.77 6.65 5.46
C ILE A 122 -10.52 6.07 4.80
N ASN A 123 -10.08 4.87 5.22
CA ASN A 123 -8.85 4.25 4.70
C ASN A 123 -8.77 4.23 3.16
N PRO A 124 -9.79 3.80 2.39
CA PRO A 124 -9.67 3.76 0.93
C PRO A 124 -9.38 5.13 0.31
N LYS A 125 -10.04 6.19 0.83
CA LYS A 125 -9.80 7.56 0.35
C LYS A 125 -8.44 8.09 0.80
N ALA A 126 -8.03 7.76 2.03
CA ALA A 126 -6.73 8.14 2.56
C ALA A 126 -5.57 7.50 1.77
N TYR A 127 -5.72 6.23 1.36
CA TYR A 127 -4.75 5.56 0.50
C TYR A 127 -4.62 6.24 -0.87
N LYS A 128 -5.75 6.63 -1.45
CA LYS A 128 -5.74 7.35 -2.72
C LYS A 128 -5.00 8.68 -2.59
N ILE A 129 -5.32 9.47 -1.58
CA ILE A 129 -4.63 10.76 -1.32
C ILE A 129 -3.11 10.52 -1.15
N ALA A 130 -2.72 9.55 -0.33
CA ALA A 130 -1.30 9.25 -0.12
C ALA A 130 -0.60 8.78 -1.40
N HIS A 131 -1.30 8.03 -2.24
CA HIS A 131 -0.79 7.58 -3.54
C HIS A 131 -0.58 8.78 -4.48
N ASP A 132 -1.59 9.63 -4.64
CA ASP A 132 -1.51 10.84 -5.48
C ASP A 132 -0.37 11.76 -5.03
N LEU A 133 -0.22 11.96 -3.71
CA LEU A 133 0.88 12.75 -3.14
C LEU A 133 2.26 12.15 -3.45
N ARG A 134 2.41 10.82 -3.44
CA ARG A 134 3.67 10.14 -3.79
C ARG A 134 4.01 10.28 -5.27
N LEU A 135 3.01 10.16 -6.16
CA LEU A 135 3.21 10.32 -7.60
C LEU A 135 3.66 11.73 -7.98
N LEU A 136 3.11 12.74 -7.30
CA LEU A 136 3.40 14.14 -7.58
C LEU A 136 4.71 14.64 -6.93
N ASN A 137 5.21 13.91 -5.93
CA ASN A 137 6.37 14.32 -5.12
C ASN A 137 7.32 13.14 -4.91
N GLU A 138 8.00 12.70 -5.95
CA GLU A 138 8.90 11.53 -5.97
C GLU A 138 10.05 11.64 -4.95
N ASN A 139 10.43 12.88 -4.60
CA ASN A 139 11.50 13.17 -3.66
C ASN A 139 11.09 13.12 -2.18
N VAL A 140 9.87 12.73 -1.84
CA VAL A 140 9.37 12.70 -0.46
C VAL A 140 8.86 11.31 -0.10
N LYS A 141 9.25 10.82 1.07
CA LYS A 141 8.74 9.56 1.62
C LYS A 141 7.46 9.83 2.42
N ILE A 142 6.38 9.09 2.14
CA ILE A 142 5.13 9.18 2.88
C ILE A 142 4.87 7.83 3.55
N ASP A 143 4.92 7.80 4.88
CA ASP A 143 4.57 6.63 5.71
C ASP A 143 3.13 6.76 6.19
N ILE A 144 2.30 5.73 5.94
CA ILE A 144 0.90 5.71 6.37
C ILE A 144 0.79 4.92 7.67
N GLN A 145 0.28 5.56 8.73
CA GLN A 145 0.07 4.89 10.01
C GLN A 145 -1.29 4.20 10.07
N LEU A 146 -1.29 2.87 9.94
CA LEU A 146 -2.46 2.00 9.88
C LEU A 146 -2.98 1.54 11.26
N SER A 147 -2.20 1.72 12.32
CA SER A 147 -2.56 1.19 13.66
C SER A 147 -3.78 1.90 14.25
N GLU A 148 -4.62 1.13 14.95
CA GLU A 148 -5.68 1.65 15.81
C GLU A 148 -5.08 2.24 17.09
N ALA A 149 -4.56 3.44 17.02
CA ALA A 149 -3.96 4.11 18.16
C ALA A 149 -4.48 5.56 18.25
N SER A 150 -4.40 6.14 19.46
CA SER A 150 -4.76 7.54 19.65
C SER A 150 -3.86 8.47 18.84
N LEU A 151 -4.36 9.65 18.44
CA LEU A 151 -3.58 10.67 17.75
C LEU A 151 -2.26 10.98 18.46
N LYS A 152 -2.29 11.08 19.80
CA LYS A 152 -1.09 11.33 20.62
C LYS A 152 -0.04 10.22 20.44
N SER A 153 -0.49 8.96 20.42
CA SER A 153 0.39 7.80 20.20
C SER A 153 0.99 7.80 18.79
N LYS A 154 0.17 8.10 17.77
CA LYS A 154 0.61 8.17 16.37
C LYS A 154 1.61 9.31 16.14
N LEU A 155 1.38 10.49 16.73
CA LEU A 155 2.33 11.61 16.67
C LEU A 155 3.66 11.26 17.35
N ARG A 156 3.61 10.59 18.52
CA ARG A 156 4.83 10.12 19.21
C ARG A 156 5.61 9.12 18.36
N ARG A 157 4.92 8.22 17.65
CA ARG A 157 5.56 7.29 16.73
C ARG A 157 6.19 8.03 15.57
N ALA A 158 5.48 8.96 14.92
CA ALA A 158 6.01 9.77 13.84
C ALA A 158 7.30 10.52 14.24
N SER A 159 7.32 11.11 15.44
CA SER A 159 8.53 11.76 15.98
C SER A 159 9.67 10.76 16.24
N LYS A 160 9.36 9.54 16.72
CA LYS A 160 10.37 8.48 16.94
C LYS A 160 10.96 7.97 15.64
N ASP A 161 10.16 7.93 14.59
CA ASP A 161 10.56 7.50 13.24
C ASP A 161 11.22 8.65 12.45
N TYR A 162 11.51 9.79 13.13
CA TYR A 162 12.18 10.98 12.57
C TYR A 162 11.43 11.63 11.40
N ALA A 163 10.10 11.54 11.37
CA ALA A 163 9.32 12.25 10.38
C ALA A 163 9.44 13.77 10.55
N ASP A 164 9.55 14.47 9.43
CA ASP A 164 9.64 15.95 9.40
C ASP A 164 8.29 16.58 9.70
N TYR A 165 7.22 15.99 9.15
CA TYR A 165 5.86 16.47 9.30
C TYR A 165 4.89 15.32 9.55
N ALA A 166 3.81 15.61 10.26
CA ALA A 166 2.63 14.77 10.34
C ALA A 166 1.50 15.37 9.50
N LEU A 167 0.93 14.56 8.62
CA LEU A 167 -0.28 14.84 7.86
C LEU A 167 -1.42 14.11 8.55
N ILE A 168 -2.43 14.83 9.05
CA ILE A 168 -3.50 14.23 9.85
C ILE A 168 -4.81 14.35 9.10
N LEU A 169 -5.48 13.22 8.90
CA LEU A 169 -6.76 13.12 8.20
C LEU A 169 -7.77 12.38 9.09
N GLY A 170 -8.86 13.05 9.38
CA GLY A 170 -10.04 12.48 10.04
C GLY A 170 -11.28 12.63 9.19
N ASP A 171 -12.44 12.22 9.74
CA ASP A 171 -13.73 12.30 9.03
C ASP A 171 -14.15 13.73 8.70
N GLN A 172 -13.77 14.71 9.54
CA GLN A 172 -14.08 16.13 9.32
C GLN A 172 -13.20 16.71 8.22
N GLU A 173 -11.90 16.46 8.29
CA GLU A 173 -10.93 16.89 7.30
C GLU A 173 -11.28 16.33 5.91
N LEU A 174 -11.67 15.05 5.86
CA LEU A 174 -12.07 14.43 4.59
C LEU A 174 -13.33 15.07 3.98
N LYS A 175 -14.31 15.47 4.82
CA LYS A 175 -15.53 16.15 4.35
C LYS A 175 -15.26 17.55 3.83
N SER A 176 -14.29 18.24 4.42
CA SER A 176 -13.88 19.58 4.01
C SER A 176 -12.75 19.59 2.98
N GLU A 177 -12.34 18.42 2.49
CA GLU A 177 -11.23 18.24 1.52
C GLU A 177 -9.93 18.91 1.99
N THR A 178 -9.66 18.82 3.30
CA THR A 178 -8.47 19.39 3.96
C THR A 178 -7.65 18.32 4.65
N VAL A 179 -6.40 18.64 4.94
CA VAL A 179 -5.46 17.85 5.75
C VAL A 179 -4.79 18.78 6.76
N ILE A 180 -4.67 18.33 8.00
CA ILE A 180 -3.92 19.09 9.00
C ILE A 180 -2.45 18.73 8.87
N VAL A 181 -1.60 19.74 8.68
CA VAL A 181 -0.14 19.63 8.61
C VAL A 181 0.47 20.13 9.90
N LYS A 182 1.36 19.32 10.49
CA LYS A 182 2.10 19.66 11.70
C LYS A 182 3.59 19.37 11.53
N SER A 183 4.46 20.37 11.74
CA SER A 183 5.92 20.14 11.84
C SER A 183 6.23 19.34 13.09
N LEU A 184 7.13 18.36 13.00
CA LEU A 184 7.57 17.54 14.12
C LEU A 184 8.98 17.90 14.60
N LYS A 185 9.68 18.78 13.87
CA LYS A 185 11.01 19.28 14.24
C LYS A 185 10.96 20.43 15.24
N GLU A 186 9.89 21.21 15.21
CA GLU A 186 9.73 22.38 16.07
C GLU A 186 8.79 22.07 17.23
N SER A 187 9.25 22.26 18.47
CA SER A 187 8.52 21.90 19.69
C SER A 187 7.19 22.65 19.86
N ASN A 188 7.02 23.82 19.24
CA ASN A 188 5.82 24.68 19.32
C ASN A 188 5.21 24.97 17.94
N SER A 189 5.34 24.07 16.96
CA SER A 189 4.77 24.29 15.65
C SER A 189 3.25 24.33 15.70
N GLU A 190 2.66 25.39 15.12
CA GLU A 190 1.24 25.48 14.90
C GLU A 190 0.77 24.43 13.88
N GLN A 191 -0.41 23.89 14.13
CA GLN A 191 -1.08 23.03 13.15
C GLN A 191 -1.75 23.90 12.11
N LYS A 192 -1.51 23.61 10.82
CA LYS A 192 -2.13 24.31 9.71
C LYS A 192 -3.07 23.38 8.97
N SER A 193 -4.28 23.83 8.71
CA SER A 193 -5.21 23.13 7.82
C SER A 193 -4.96 23.63 6.40
N MET A 194 -4.80 22.71 5.46
CA MET A 194 -4.56 22.98 4.04
C MET A 194 -5.53 22.17 3.20
N SER A 195 -5.97 22.67 2.07
CA SER A 195 -6.65 21.85 1.06
C SER A 195 -5.68 20.84 0.47
N ILE A 196 -6.20 19.78 -0.15
CA ILE A 196 -5.35 18.74 -0.79
C ILE A 196 -4.50 19.35 -1.91
N ASP A 197 -5.03 20.34 -2.63
CA ASP A 197 -4.28 21.04 -3.68
C ASP A 197 -3.14 21.92 -3.12
N GLU A 198 -3.40 22.66 -2.03
CA GLU A 198 -2.36 23.44 -1.32
C GLU A 198 -1.29 22.52 -0.71
N LEU A 199 -1.66 21.33 -0.27
CA LEU A 199 -0.74 20.33 0.29
C LEU A 199 0.29 19.88 -0.75
N ASN A 200 -0.08 19.70 -2.01
CA ASN A 200 0.85 19.39 -3.08
C ASN A 200 1.91 20.50 -3.25
N GLY A 201 1.47 21.76 -3.30
CA GLY A 201 2.39 22.89 -3.37
C GLY A 201 3.32 22.98 -2.16
N PHE A 202 2.80 22.72 -0.96
CA PHE A 202 3.60 22.68 0.27
C PHE A 202 4.65 21.57 0.22
N ILE A 203 4.28 20.34 -0.16
CA ILE A 203 5.20 19.21 -0.23
C ILE A 203 6.30 19.46 -1.27
N SER A 204 5.93 19.98 -2.43
CA SER A 204 6.92 20.35 -3.48
C SER A 204 7.90 21.44 -3.03
N ALA A 205 7.49 22.34 -2.14
CA ALA A 205 8.37 23.38 -1.61
C ALA A 205 9.36 22.89 -0.55
N ILE A 206 9.08 21.74 0.10
CA ILE A 206 9.95 21.14 1.12
C ILE A 206 10.80 19.97 0.61
N SER A 207 10.58 19.57 -0.65
CA SER A 207 11.28 18.43 -1.33
C SER A 207 12.74 18.73 -1.62
#